data_49ef206f6c582ce6cdf697e9605368ef
#
_entry.id   49ef206f6c582ce6cdf697e9605368ef
#
_cell.length_a   1.000
_cell.length_b   1.000
_cell.length_c   1.000
_cell.angle_alpha   90.00
_cell.angle_beta   90.00
_cell.angle_gamma   90.00
#
_symmetry.space_group_name_H-M   'P 1'
#
loop_
_entity.id
_entity.type
_entity.pdbx_description
1 polymer ?
#
loop_
_entity_poly.entity_id
_entity_poly.type
_entity_poly.pdbx_seq_one_letter_code
_entity_poly.pdbx_strand_id
1 'polypeptide(L)'
;LQSRGLGDVYKRQSEDIGLANPNALLLANACFDALKKIGWPEGRIILAETTVYLACSPKSNSAYMAINDALELVNRTGNLPVPLHLRNAPTKLMAELNYGKDYKYAHDYENHFVKQEFLPKEILNERLWKGQENPSEHKLIEQMRRLWGDRYQN
;
A
#
# COMPACT_ATOMS: atom_id res chain seq x y z
N LEU A 1 3.36 15.47 -26.37
CA LEU A 1 3.72 16.41 -25.28
C LEU A 1 2.68 16.41 -24.15
N GLN A 2 1.38 16.44 -24.45
CA GLN A 2 0.31 16.42 -23.42
C GLN A 2 0.23 15.08 -22.69
N SER A 3 0.42 13.95 -23.37
CA SER A 3 0.41 12.62 -22.76
C SER A 3 1.60 12.40 -21.81
N ARG A 4 2.77 12.95 -22.12
CA ARG A 4 3.95 12.88 -21.25
C ARG A 4 3.78 13.76 -20.02
N GLY A 5 3.26 14.97 -20.14
CA GLY A 5 3.04 15.88 -19.00
C GLY A 5 2.06 15.30 -17.97
N LEU A 6 0.99 14.62 -18.40
CA LEU A 6 0.06 13.93 -17.51
C LEU A 6 0.72 12.70 -16.87
N GLY A 7 1.51 11.92 -17.62
CA GLY A 7 2.28 10.80 -17.07
C GLY A 7 3.26 11.25 -15.99
N ASP A 8 3.90 12.38 -16.14
CA ASP A 8 4.81 12.97 -15.15
C ASP A 8 4.05 13.43 -13.89
N VAL A 9 2.83 13.94 -14.01
CA VAL A 9 1.97 14.28 -12.86
C VAL A 9 1.62 13.01 -12.04
N TYR A 10 1.24 11.93 -12.71
CA TYR A 10 0.96 10.64 -12.03
C TYR A 10 2.21 10.06 -11.39
N LYS A 11 3.34 10.10 -12.08
CA LYS A 11 4.61 9.60 -11.55
C LYS A 11 5.02 10.36 -10.29
N ARG A 12 5.04 11.69 -10.35
CA ARG A 12 5.36 12.53 -9.17
C ARG A 12 4.41 12.30 -8.02
N GLN A 13 3.13 12.13 -8.31
CA GLN A 13 2.13 11.91 -7.27
C GLN A 13 2.34 10.56 -6.57
N SER A 14 2.66 9.49 -7.28
CA SER A 14 2.87 8.15 -6.71
C SER A 14 4.24 8.02 -6.06
N GLU A 15 5.28 8.60 -6.65
CA GLU A 15 6.67 8.47 -6.22
C GLU A 15 7.03 9.49 -5.13
N ASP A 16 6.56 10.74 -5.28
CA ASP A 16 6.94 11.84 -4.39
C ASP A 16 5.94 12.07 -3.25
N ILE A 17 4.63 12.10 -3.54
CA ILE A 17 3.60 12.43 -2.54
C ILE A 17 3.15 11.17 -1.79
N GLY A 18 2.81 10.11 -2.51
CA GLY A 18 2.47 8.80 -1.95
C GLY A 18 1.50 8.87 -0.78
N LEU A 19 1.84 8.19 0.30
CA LEU A 19 1.01 8.10 1.51
C LEU A 19 0.94 9.38 2.34
N ALA A 20 1.79 10.38 2.07
CA ALA A 20 1.70 11.66 2.77
C ALA A 20 0.39 12.40 2.45
N ASN A 21 -0.16 12.22 1.23
CA ASN A 21 -1.48 12.71 0.85
C ASN A 21 -2.17 11.74 -0.12
N PRO A 22 -2.88 10.72 0.37
CA PRO A 22 -3.57 9.73 -0.48
C PRO A 22 -4.59 10.33 -1.45
N ASN A 23 -5.16 11.50 -1.14
CA ASN A 23 -6.11 12.18 -2.01
C ASN A 23 -5.45 12.73 -3.29
N ALA A 24 -4.12 12.86 -3.31
CA ALA A 24 -3.40 13.36 -4.48
C ALA A 24 -3.64 12.47 -5.72
N LEU A 25 -3.67 11.15 -5.56
CA LEU A 25 -3.96 10.21 -6.65
C LEU A 25 -5.40 10.35 -7.16
N LEU A 26 -6.35 10.50 -6.25
CA LEU A 26 -7.77 10.67 -6.59
C LEU A 26 -8.00 11.97 -7.35
N LEU A 27 -7.39 13.07 -6.90
CA LEU A 27 -7.50 14.36 -7.57
C LEU A 27 -6.84 14.37 -8.95
N ALA A 28 -5.67 13.75 -9.09
CA ALA A 28 -5.01 13.60 -10.38
C ALA A 28 -5.87 12.82 -11.39
N ASN A 29 -6.50 11.71 -10.96
CA ASN A 29 -7.44 10.95 -11.78
C ASN A 29 -8.68 11.78 -12.17
N ALA A 30 -9.28 12.46 -11.21
CA ALA A 30 -10.44 13.32 -11.44
C ALA A 30 -10.12 14.47 -12.42
N CYS A 31 -8.93 15.08 -12.29
CA CYS A 31 -8.45 16.09 -13.22
C CYS A 31 -8.34 15.54 -14.64
N PHE A 32 -7.74 14.38 -14.83
CA PHE A 32 -7.59 13.75 -16.13
C PHE A 32 -8.96 13.49 -16.81
N ASP A 33 -9.92 12.95 -16.04
CA ASP A 33 -11.25 12.66 -16.55
C ASP A 33 -12.05 13.95 -16.85
N ALA A 34 -11.88 14.99 -16.04
CA ALA A 34 -12.51 16.29 -16.27
C ALA A 34 -11.97 16.96 -17.53
N LEU A 35 -10.65 16.93 -17.74
CA LEU A 35 -10.01 17.47 -18.95
C LEU A 35 -10.52 16.81 -20.22
N LYS A 36 -10.72 15.49 -20.21
CA LYS A 36 -11.28 14.76 -21.35
C LYS A 36 -12.72 15.17 -21.69
N LYS A 37 -13.51 15.52 -20.67
CA LYS A 37 -14.93 15.89 -20.84
C LYS A 37 -15.12 17.35 -21.24
N ILE A 38 -14.35 18.25 -20.64
CA ILE A 38 -14.52 19.70 -20.80
C ILE A 38 -13.69 20.22 -21.98
N GLY A 39 -12.48 19.69 -22.17
CA GLY A 39 -11.55 20.15 -23.22
C GLY A 39 -10.94 21.52 -22.90
N TRP A 40 -10.42 22.16 -23.96
CA TRP A 40 -9.80 23.47 -23.90
C TRP A 40 -10.77 24.53 -24.45
N PRO A 41 -10.71 25.79 -23.93
CA PRO A 41 -9.69 26.34 -22.99
C PRO A 41 -10.01 26.15 -21.50
N GLU A 42 -11.21 25.72 -21.14
CA GLU A 42 -11.70 25.67 -19.74
C GLU A 42 -10.91 24.68 -18.88
N GLY A 43 -10.44 23.60 -19.46
CA GLY A 43 -9.63 22.57 -18.78
C GLY A 43 -8.36 23.09 -18.13
N ARG A 44 -7.83 24.24 -18.57
CA ARG A 44 -6.67 24.90 -17.96
C ARG A 44 -6.89 25.24 -16.48
N ILE A 45 -8.13 25.56 -16.09
CA ILE A 45 -8.47 25.94 -14.72
C ILE A 45 -8.34 24.73 -13.80
N ILE A 46 -8.94 23.60 -14.20
CA ILE A 46 -8.89 22.34 -13.45
C ILE A 46 -7.44 21.84 -13.34
N LEU A 47 -6.67 21.96 -14.42
CA LEU A 47 -5.26 21.59 -14.40
C LEU A 47 -4.46 22.46 -13.45
N ALA A 48 -4.71 23.77 -13.43
CA ALA A 48 -4.04 24.70 -12.52
C ALA A 48 -4.36 24.38 -11.04
N GLU A 49 -5.63 24.14 -10.72
CA GLU A 49 -6.08 23.72 -9.38
C GLU A 49 -5.36 22.46 -8.91
N THR A 50 -5.35 21.43 -9.75
CA THR A 50 -4.67 20.17 -9.45
C THR A 50 -3.18 20.37 -9.26
N THR A 51 -2.55 21.17 -10.12
CA THR A 51 -1.11 21.47 -10.04
C THR A 51 -0.76 22.14 -8.71
N VAL A 52 -1.53 23.14 -8.29
CA VAL A 52 -1.33 23.84 -6.99
C VAL A 52 -1.48 22.86 -5.84
N TYR A 53 -2.54 22.04 -5.85
CA TYR A 53 -2.79 21.05 -4.81
C TYR A 53 -1.61 20.05 -4.67
N LEU A 54 -1.14 19.51 -5.78
CA LEU A 54 -0.01 18.57 -5.78
C LEU A 54 1.30 19.24 -5.35
N ALA A 55 1.54 20.46 -5.81
CA ALA A 55 2.75 21.20 -5.47
C ALA A 55 2.84 21.54 -3.96
N CYS A 56 1.68 21.80 -3.33
CA CYS A 56 1.58 22.13 -1.91
C CYS A 56 1.44 20.89 -1.02
N SER A 57 1.30 19.68 -1.58
CA SER A 57 1.15 18.45 -0.81
C SER A 57 2.47 18.03 -0.14
N PRO A 58 2.42 17.51 1.08
CA PRO A 58 3.58 16.91 1.72
C PRO A 58 4.05 15.71 0.91
N LYS A 59 5.31 15.32 1.10
CA LYS A 59 5.94 14.25 0.32
C LYS A 59 6.29 13.06 1.17
N SER A 60 6.16 11.86 0.59
CA SER A 60 6.65 10.61 1.16
C SER A 60 6.91 9.60 0.05
N ASN A 61 8.07 8.99 0.07
CA ASN A 61 8.41 7.86 -0.78
C ASN A 61 8.33 6.51 -0.06
N SER A 62 7.66 6.44 1.10
CA SER A 62 7.60 5.24 1.93
C SER A 62 7.03 4.03 1.18
N ALA A 63 6.00 4.23 0.37
CA ALA A 63 5.40 3.17 -0.44
C ALA A 63 6.34 2.72 -1.58
N TYR A 64 7.06 3.65 -2.21
CA TYR A 64 8.07 3.35 -3.22
C TYR A 64 9.23 2.53 -2.64
N MET A 65 9.73 2.89 -1.47
CA MET A 65 10.75 2.12 -0.77
C MET A 65 10.24 0.74 -0.39
N ALA A 66 9.02 0.64 0.12
CA ALA A 66 8.42 -0.62 0.54
C ALA A 66 8.31 -1.64 -0.61
N ILE A 67 7.92 -1.22 -1.81
CA ILE A 67 7.86 -2.13 -2.96
C ILE A 67 9.26 -2.53 -3.45
N ASN A 68 10.23 -1.63 -3.40
CA ASN A 68 11.61 -1.96 -3.75
C ASN A 68 12.22 -2.95 -2.75
N ASP A 69 12.04 -2.72 -1.44
CA ASP A 69 12.49 -3.64 -0.39
C ASP A 69 11.83 -5.02 -0.57
N ALA A 70 10.55 -5.06 -0.95
CA ALA A 70 9.84 -6.32 -1.21
C ALA A 70 10.42 -7.07 -2.42
N LEU A 71 10.70 -6.36 -3.51
CA LEU A 71 11.31 -6.95 -4.71
C LEU A 71 12.72 -7.48 -4.44
N GLU A 72 13.52 -6.72 -3.69
CA GLU A 72 14.85 -7.16 -3.27
C GLU A 72 14.76 -8.40 -2.37
N LEU A 73 13.83 -8.42 -1.41
CA LEU A 73 13.60 -9.57 -0.55
C LEU A 73 13.26 -10.82 -1.38
N VAL A 74 12.34 -10.71 -2.34
CA VAL A 74 11.97 -11.83 -3.24
C VAL A 74 13.17 -12.29 -4.06
N ASN A 75 13.98 -11.37 -4.60
CA ASN A 75 15.18 -11.71 -5.35
C ASN A 75 16.21 -12.47 -4.49
N ARG A 76 16.32 -12.11 -3.21
CA ARG A 76 17.25 -12.75 -2.27
C ARG A 76 16.77 -14.11 -1.78
N THR A 77 15.47 -14.26 -1.53
CA THR A 77 14.91 -15.47 -0.90
C THR A 77 14.31 -16.46 -1.89
N GLY A 78 14.01 -16.03 -3.11
CA GLY A 78 13.27 -16.81 -4.08
C GLY A 78 11.79 -17.00 -3.69
N ASN A 79 11.15 -18.01 -4.26
CA ASN A 79 9.76 -18.36 -4.00
C ASN A 79 9.62 -19.12 -2.67
N LEU A 80 9.31 -18.40 -1.60
CA LEU A 80 8.98 -19.00 -0.31
C LEU A 80 7.54 -19.54 -0.31
N PRO A 81 7.29 -20.69 0.34
CA PRO A 81 5.96 -21.26 0.40
C PRO A 81 5.04 -20.45 1.33
N VAL A 82 3.78 -20.27 0.94
CA VAL A 82 2.75 -19.70 1.81
C VAL A 82 2.61 -20.56 3.08
N PRO A 83 2.51 -19.98 4.29
CA PRO A 83 2.28 -20.72 5.52
C PRO A 83 1.09 -21.68 5.44
N LEU A 84 1.22 -22.87 6.04
CA LEU A 84 0.21 -23.94 5.90
C LEU A 84 -1.19 -23.52 6.34
N HIS A 85 -1.29 -22.77 7.43
CA HIS A 85 -2.59 -22.30 7.96
C HIS A 85 -3.30 -21.30 7.03
N LEU A 86 -2.58 -20.64 6.10
CA LEU A 86 -3.16 -19.72 5.10
C LEU A 86 -3.55 -20.42 3.79
N ARG A 87 -3.23 -21.69 3.63
CA ARG A 87 -3.53 -22.45 2.41
C ARG A 87 -4.94 -23.02 2.47
N ASN A 88 -5.66 -22.94 1.35
CA ASN A 88 -6.94 -23.62 1.21
C ASN A 88 -6.75 -25.13 1.17
N ALA A 89 -7.69 -25.87 1.77
CA ALA A 89 -7.72 -27.34 1.81
C ALA A 89 -8.94 -27.90 1.07
N PRO A 90 -9.08 -27.73 -0.27
CA PRO A 90 -10.26 -28.17 -1.00
C PRO A 90 -10.38 -29.70 -1.12
N THR A 91 -9.32 -30.47 -0.81
CA THR A 91 -9.32 -31.93 -0.85
C THR A 91 -8.99 -32.52 0.51
N LYS A 92 -9.42 -33.78 0.74
CA LYS A 92 -9.08 -34.54 1.96
C LYS A 92 -7.58 -34.64 2.19
N LEU A 93 -6.82 -34.92 1.14
CA LEU A 93 -5.35 -34.99 1.20
C LEU A 93 -4.73 -33.67 1.68
N MET A 94 -5.22 -32.52 1.21
CA MET A 94 -4.71 -31.21 1.64
C MET A 94 -5.05 -30.95 3.13
N ALA A 95 -6.24 -31.37 3.60
CA ALA A 95 -6.60 -31.29 5.00
C ALA A 95 -5.71 -32.19 5.87
N GLU A 96 -5.39 -33.41 5.41
CA GLU A 96 -4.45 -34.34 6.08
C GLU A 96 -3.04 -33.76 6.14
N LEU A 97 -2.64 -32.96 5.15
CA LEU A 97 -1.38 -32.21 5.12
C LEU A 97 -1.42 -30.92 5.97
N ASN A 98 -2.43 -30.71 6.78
CA ASN A 98 -2.64 -29.56 7.67
C ASN A 98 -2.80 -28.20 6.93
N TYR A 99 -3.28 -28.19 5.69
CA TYR A 99 -3.64 -26.95 5.00
C TYR A 99 -4.84 -26.32 5.70
N GLY A 100 -4.75 -25.00 5.97
CA GLY A 100 -5.80 -24.25 6.67
C GLY A 100 -5.98 -24.59 8.16
N LYS A 101 -5.16 -25.50 8.70
CA LYS A 101 -5.22 -25.85 10.12
C LYS A 101 -4.80 -24.65 10.97
N ASP A 102 -5.59 -24.38 12.01
CA ASP A 102 -5.40 -23.27 12.95
C ASP A 102 -5.54 -21.87 12.31
N TYR A 103 -6.14 -21.78 11.13
CA TYR A 103 -6.50 -20.49 10.54
C TYR A 103 -7.51 -19.76 11.42
N LYS A 104 -7.19 -18.51 11.73
CA LYS A 104 -8.06 -17.64 12.52
C LYS A 104 -8.81 -16.69 11.59
N TYR A 105 -10.13 -16.82 11.53
CA TYR A 105 -10.96 -15.95 10.73
C TYR A 105 -11.14 -14.60 11.42
N ALA A 106 -10.61 -13.53 10.87
CA ALA A 106 -10.57 -12.23 11.54
C ALA A 106 -11.95 -11.69 11.95
N HIS A 107 -13.01 -11.99 11.18
CA HIS A 107 -14.37 -11.54 11.50
C HIS A 107 -14.98 -12.18 12.75
N ASP A 108 -14.42 -13.29 13.27
CA ASP A 108 -14.85 -13.92 14.52
C ASP A 108 -14.27 -13.23 15.76
N TYR A 109 -13.41 -12.23 15.57
CA TYR A 109 -12.70 -11.52 16.63
C TYR A 109 -13.12 -10.06 16.73
N GLU A 110 -12.94 -9.47 17.90
CA GLU A 110 -13.24 -8.06 18.15
C GLU A 110 -12.48 -7.14 17.18
N ASN A 111 -13.17 -6.11 16.69
CA ASN A 111 -12.67 -5.18 15.66
C ASN A 111 -12.21 -5.87 14.35
N HIS A 112 -12.68 -7.10 14.09
CA HIS A 112 -12.31 -7.87 12.91
C HIS A 112 -10.79 -8.04 12.74
N PHE A 113 -10.07 -8.14 13.85
CA PHE A 113 -8.63 -8.29 13.88
C PHE A 113 -8.19 -9.40 14.81
N VAL A 114 -7.27 -10.22 14.36
CA VAL A 114 -6.60 -11.25 15.15
C VAL A 114 -5.12 -11.31 14.81
N LYS A 115 -4.30 -11.41 15.83
CA LYS A 115 -2.85 -11.60 15.62
C LYS A 115 -2.61 -13.02 15.10
N GLN A 116 -2.20 -13.10 13.84
CA GLN A 116 -1.69 -14.33 13.27
C GLN A 116 -0.56 -14.00 12.29
N GLU A 117 0.29 -14.99 12.02
CA GLU A 117 1.42 -14.80 11.14
C GLU A 117 1.00 -14.98 9.67
N PHE A 118 1.41 -14.06 8.80
CA PHE A 118 1.13 -14.11 7.37
C PHE A 118 2.39 -14.37 6.54
N LEU A 119 3.57 -14.17 7.14
CA LEU A 119 4.84 -14.32 6.44
C LEU A 119 5.40 -15.74 6.62
N PRO A 120 6.12 -16.27 5.63
CA PRO A 120 6.95 -17.47 5.78
C PRO A 120 7.95 -17.32 6.92
N LYS A 121 8.35 -18.46 7.53
CA LYS A 121 9.22 -18.48 8.71
C LYS A 121 10.57 -17.81 8.49
N GLU A 122 11.06 -17.87 7.26
CA GLU A 122 12.35 -17.33 6.84
C GLU A 122 12.40 -15.81 6.86
N ILE A 123 11.24 -15.17 6.81
CA ILE A 123 11.09 -13.70 6.70
C ILE A 123 10.15 -13.09 7.75
N LEU A 124 9.94 -13.79 8.87
CA LEU A 124 9.02 -13.36 9.94
C LEU A 124 9.32 -11.96 10.50
N ASN A 125 10.58 -11.57 10.52
CA ASN A 125 11.03 -10.31 11.10
C ASN A 125 11.18 -9.17 10.07
N GLU A 126 10.86 -9.45 8.81
CA GLU A 126 10.99 -8.43 7.77
C GLU A 126 9.87 -7.38 7.90
N ARG A 127 10.29 -6.13 7.78
CA ARG A 127 9.41 -4.97 7.78
C ARG A 127 9.63 -4.19 6.51
N LEU A 128 8.72 -4.33 5.57
CA LEU A 128 8.84 -3.74 4.24
C LEU A 128 8.44 -2.25 4.24
N TRP A 129 7.34 -1.90 4.88
CA TRP A 129 6.91 -0.51 4.94
C TRP A 129 7.38 0.17 6.23
N LYS A 130 8.07 1.30 6.07
CA LYS A 130 8.53 2.18 7.14
C LYS A 130 7.92 3.55 6.90
N GLY A 131 6.91 3.91 7.70
CA GLY A 131 6.24 5.21 7.58
C GLY A 131 7.18 6.37 7.89
N GLN A 132 6.91 7.50 7.24
CA GLN A 132 7.67 8.73 7.40
C GLN A 132 6.94 9.75 8.30
N GLU A 133 7.68 10.78 8.74
CA GLU A 133 7.16 11.84 9.61
C GLU A 133 6.23 12.79 8.84
N ASN A 134 4.97 12.37 8.69
CA ASN A 134 3.89 13.22 8.21
C ASN A 134 2.55 12.80 8.85
N PRO A 135 1.54 13.69 8.93
CA PRO A 135 0.30 13.43 9.65
C PRO A 135 -0.49 12.21 9.17
N SER A 136 -0.45 11.91 7.87
CA SER A 136 -1.18 10.76 7.29
C SER A 136 -0.54 9.44 7.69
N GLU A 137 0.76 9.32 7.53
CA GLU A 137 1.48 8.08 7.86
C GLU A 137 1.60 7.88 9.37
N HIS A 138 1.66 8.95 10.14
CA HIS A 138 1.63 8.86 11.60
C HIS A 138 0.37 8.12 12.11
N LYS A 139 -0.80 8.44 11.55
CA LYS A 139 -2.05 7.72 11.87
C LYS A 139 -1.98 6.23 11.53
N LEU A 140 -1.37 5.88 10.40
CA LEU A 140 -1.19 4.49 9.98
C LEU A 140 -0.23 3.76 10.93
N ILE A 141 0.88 4.40 11.31
CA ILE A 141 1.86 3.86 12.27
C ILE A 141 1.18 3.61 13.63
N GLU A 142 0.42 4.56 14.14
CA GLU A 142 -0.31 4.42 15.40
C GLU A 142 -1.32 3.28 15.34
N GLN A 143 -2.06 3.14 14.23
CA GLN A 143 -3.00 2.04 14.04
C GLN A 143 -2.27 0.69 14.02
N MET A 144 -1.15 0.60 13.33
CA MET A 144 -0.32 -0.62 13.31
C MET A 144 0.17 -0.97 14.71
N ARG A 145 0.68 0.01 15.47
CA ARG A 145 1.12 -0.20 16.85
C ARG A 145 0.00 -0.70 17.75
N ARG A 146 -1.19 -0.11 17.63
CA ARG A 146 -2.37 -0.53 18.40
C ARG A 146 -2.77 -1.97 18.11
N LEU A 147 -2.73 -2.40 16.84
CA LEU A 147 -3.15 -3.74 16.42
C LEU A 147 -2.07 -4.79 16.70
N TRP A 148 -0.82 -4.51 16.34
CA TRP A 148 0.27 -5.48 16.36
C TRP A 148 1.16 -5.40 17.61
N GLY A 149 1.03 -4.33 18.43
CA GLY A 149 1.88 -4.10 19.59
C GLY A 149 3.34 -3.93 19.18
N ASP A 150 4.22 -4.61 19.88
CA ASP A 150 5.68 -4.43 19.73
C ASP A 150 6.27 -5.01 18.43
N ARG A 151 5.50 -5.77 17.67
CA ARG A 151 5.98 -6.43 16.45
C ARG A 151 6.59 -5.45 15.42
N TYR A 152 6.09 -4.21 15.40
CA TYR A 152 6.51 -3.17 14.46
C TYR A 152 7.07 -1.93 15.18
N GLN A 153 7.50 -2.09 16.43
CA GLN A 153 8.23 -1.05 17.15
C GLN A 153 9.70 -1.12 16.70
N ASN A 154 10.06 -0.17 15.84
CA ASN A 154 11.41 0.41 15.70
C ASN A 154 11.34 1.56 14.74
#